data_4f3237a113a1ecb4c62daf3e1d7c3e96
#
_entry.id   4f3237a113a1ecb4c62daf3e1d7c3e96
#
_cell.length_a   1.000
_cell.length_b   1.000
_cell.length_c   1.000
_cell.angle_alpha   90.00
_cell.angle_beta   90.00
_cell.angle_gamma   90.00
#
_symmetry.space_group_name_H-M   'P 1'
#
loop_
_entity.id
_entity.type
_entity.pdbx_description
1 polymer ?
#
loop_
_entity_poly.entity_id
_entity_poly.type
_entity_poly.pdbx_seq_one_letter_code
_entity_poly.pdbx_strand_id
1 'polypeptide(L)'
;MILILGKTHDDILYFENIMHNKQEEKVFDKYTVTTGTIYNQNVCLMYDIYSNYLSSLIVTHLIRTKYVIFVILVGKAKTYFDDLKVGDIVISNSITLGDVDFTSETKCKLGQIPSFPQTFLTQTHLAQIFDQSISKVLYREAIKGNYISTSRELDNVDQIKYLNSDDFVLGMQNNVVFDTESGGAAIACNITDVPLIAIKVIESKVGEKSSLENYLTVLKSYIDVGKGISIAI
;
A
#
# COMPACT_ATOMS: atom_id res chain seq x y z
N MET A 1 -14.58 3.10 11.52
CA MET A 1 -14.75 2.79 10.09
C MET A 1 -13.43 2.27 9.53
N ILE A 2 -13.44 1.32 8.62
CA ILE A 2 -12.25 0.82 7.91
C ILE A 2 -12.08 1.62 6.63
N LEU A 3 -10.89 2.15 6.36
CA LEU A 3 -10.56 2.86 5.13
C LEU A 3 -9.81 1.92 4.19
N ILE A 4 -10.35 1.70 2.98
CA ILE A 4 -9.68 0.96 1.91
C ILE A 4 -9.35 1.96 0.79
N LEU A 5 -8.07 2.08 0.48
CA LEU A 5 -7.55 3.01 -0.50
C LEU A 5 -6.90 2.29 -1.68
N GLY A 6 -7.21 2.74 -2.89
CA GLY A 6 -6.58 2.30 -4.13
C GLY A 6 -5.86 3.43 -4.87
N LYS A 7 -4.88 3.10 -5.69
CA LYS A 7 -4.27 4.03 -6.64
C LYS A 7 -5.21 4.30 -7.81
N THR A 8 -5.87 3.25 -8.28
CA THR A 8 -6.84 3.29 -9.39
C THR A 8 -8.18 2.71 -8.96
N HIS A 9 -9.22 2.94 -9.75
CA HIS A 9 -10.54 2.37 -9.51
C HIS A 9 -10.54 0.83 -9.49
N ASP A 10 -9.74 0.21 -10.38
CA ASP A 10 -9.62 -1.25 -10.45
C ASP A 10 -9.18 -1.87 -9.11
N ASP A 11 -8.35 -1.16 -8.35
CA ASP A 11 -7.81 -1.63 -7.08
C ASP A 11 -8.91 -1.84 -6.02
N ILE A 12 -9.99 -1.06 -6.10
CA ILE A 12 -11.09 -1.09 -5.12
C ILE A 12 -12.40 -1.67 -5.69
N LEU A 13 -12.44 -1.98 -6.98
CA LEU A 13 -13.66 -2.41 -7.68
C LEU A 13 -14.33 -3.63 -7.03
N TYR A 14 -13.55 -4.58 -6.54
CA TYR A 14 -14.09 -5.74 -5.84
C TYR A 14 -14.91 -5.32 -4.61
N PHE A 15 -14.37 -4.43 -3.79
CA PHE A 15 -15.03 -3.96 -2.57
C PHE A 15 -16.27 -3.13 -2.89
N GLU A 16 -16.18 -2.30 -3.91
CA GLU A 16 -17.31 -1.51 -4.39
C GLU A 16 -18.47 -2.42 -4.82
N ASN A 17 -18.20 -3.52 -5.51
CA ASN A 17 -19.21 -4.47 -5.97
C ASN A 17 -19.94 -5.21 -4.84
N ILE A 18 -19.26 -5.50 -3.72
CA ILE A 18 -19.86 -6.20 -2.58
C ILE A 18 -20.38 -5.27 -1.47
N MET A 19 -20.17 -3.96 -1.61
CA MET A 19 -20.60 -2.96 -0.63
C MET A 19 -22.11 -2.70 -0.71
N HIS A 20 -22.75 -2.65 0.45
CA HIS A 20 -24.15 -2.29 0.63
C HIS A 20 -24.31 -0.88 1.22
N ASN A 21 -25.52 -0.31 1.08
CA ASN A 21 -25.88 1.00 1.66
C ASN A 21 -24.90 2.12 1.27
N LYS A 22 -24.50 2.15 0.00
CA LYS A 22 -23.51 3.11 -0.51
C LYS A 22 -24.00 4.54 -0.43
N GLN A 23 -23.12 5.41 0.03
CA GLN A 23 -23.28 6.85 0.01
C GLN A 23 -22.00 7.48 -0.52
N GLU A 24 -22.13 8.41 -1.46
CA GLU A 24 -20.99 9.11 -2.05
C GLU A 24 -20.94 10.55 -1.56
N GLU A 25 -19.73 11.03 -1.31
CA GLU A 25 -19.47 12.43 -1.01
C GLU A 25 -18.16 12.88 -1.65
N LYS A 26 -17.95 14.20 -1.68
CA LYS A 26 -16.69 14.78 -2.17
C LYS A 26 -15.80 15.21 -1.03
N VAL A 27 -14.53 14.84 -1.12
CA VAL A 27 -13.45 15.34 -0.28
C VAL A 27 -12.66 16.35 -1.08
N PHE A 28 -12.46 17.54 -0.49
CA PHE A 28 -11.83 18.69 -1.17
C PHE A 28 -12.50 19.07 -2.51
N ASP A 29 -13.83 18.88 -2.63
CA ASP A 29 -14.63 19.09 -3.85
C ASP A 29 -14.14 18.38 -5.11
N LYS A 30 -13.18 17.49 -4.96
CA LYS A 30 -12.49 16.81 -6.06
C LYS A 30 -12.62 15.29 -6.00
N TYR A 31 -12.29 14.69 -4.88
CA TYR A 31 -12.16 13.25 -4.75
C TYR A 31 -13.45 12.63 -4.26
N THR A 32 -13.92 11.57 -4.92
CA THR A 32 -15.10 10.82 -4.46
C THR A 32 -14.70 9.83 -3.38
N VAL A 33 -15.44 9.84 -2.29
CA VAL A 33 -15.36 8.87 -1.22
C VAL A 33 -16.70 8.16 -1.14
N THR A 34 -16.68 6.82 -1.18
CA THR A 34 -17.84 5.97 -1.05
C THR A 34 -17.85 5.32 0.32
N THR A 35 -18.87 5.57 1.12
CA THR A 35 -19.07 4.91 2.41
C THR A 35 -20.20 3.90 2.32
N GLY A 36 -20.14 2.82 3.10
CA GLY A 36 -21.16 1.77 3.13
C GLY A 36 -20.78 0.66 4.08
N THR A 37 -21.36 -0.53 3.87
CA THR A 37 -21.10 -1.70 4.70
C THR A 37 -20.63 -2.89 3.87
N ILE A 38 -19.61 -3.60 4.36
CA ILE A 38 -19.14 -4.89 3.85
C ILE A 38 -19.17 -5.86 5.03
N TYR A 39 -19.95 -6.95 4.94
CA TYR A 39 -20.13 -7.94 6.03
C TYR A 39 -20.39 -7.31 7.40
N ASN A 40 -21.29 -6.31 7.46
CA ASN A 40 -21.63 -5.52 8.65
C ASN A 40 -20.52 -4.60 9.20
N GLN A 41 -19.38 -4.49 8.55
CA GLN A 41 -18.35 -3.51 8.88
C GLN A 41 -18.58 -2.21 8.12
N ASN A 42 -18.46 -1.09 8.80
CA ASN A 42 -18.49 0.23 8.15
C ASN A 42 -17.19 0.47 7.39
N VAL A 43 -17.29 0.63 6.10
CA VAL A 43 -16.14 0.79 5.19
C VAL A 43 -16.23 2.11 4.43
N CYS A 44 -15.09 2.72 4.22
CA CYS A 44 -14.88 3.89 3.38
C CYS A 44 -13.94 3.48 2.24
N LEU A 45 -14.36 3.67 0.99
CA LEU A 45 -13.58 3.39 -0.21
C LEU A 45 -13.14 4.69 -0.86
N MET A 46 -11.91 4.73 -1.33
CA MET A 46 -11.40 5.84 -2.14
C MET A 46 -10.29 5.37 -3.07
N TYR A 47 -10.15 6.02 -4.22
CA TYR A 47 -9.10 5.80 -5.20
C TYR A 47 -8.56 7.13 -5.76
N ASP A 48 -7.75 7.11 -6.80
CA ASP A 48 -7.01 8.26 -7.36
C ASP A 48 -5.87 8.76 -6.45
N ILE A 49 -5.24 7.86 -5.70
CA ILE A 49 -4.14 8.17 -4.80
C ILE A 49 -2.80 7.85 -5.46
N TYR A 50 -2.18 8.83 -6.12
CA TYR A 50 -1.01 8.62 -6.96
C TYR A 50 0.34 9.00 -6.35
N SER A 51 0.38 9.55 -5.14
CA SER A 51 1.64 9.97 -4.53
C SER A 51 1.61 9.95 -3.01
N ASN A 52 2.78 9.92 -2.38
CA ASN A 52 2.93 10.02 -0.93
C ASN A 52 2.33 11.32 -0.37
N TYR A 53 2.44 12.44 -1.09
CA TYR A 53 1.86 13.72 -0.66
C TYR A 53 0.34 13.65 -0.58
N LEU A 54 -0.29 13.15 -1.65
CA LEU A 54 -1.75 13.04 -1.70
C LEU A 54 -2.27 12.01 -0.71
N SER A 55 -1.60 10.86 -0.61
CA SER A 55 -1.91 9.80 0.34
C SER A 55 -1.88 10.33 1.78
N SER A 56 -0.83 11.05 2.18
CA SER A 56 -0.73 11.63 3.52
C SER A 56 -1.86 12.61 3.82
N LEU A 57 -2.17 13.51 2.90
CA LEU A 57 -3.24 14.49 3.05
C LEU A 57 -4.61 13.84 3.21
N ILE A 58 -4.94 12.93 2.31
CA ILE A 58 -6.25 12.26 2.24
C ILE A 58 -6.45 11.35 3.46
N VAL A 59 -5.46 10.52 3.79
CA VAL A 59 -5.57 9.60 4.94
C VAL A 59 -5.74 10.38 6.23
N THR A 60 -4.95 11.45 6.43
CA THR A 60 -5.10 12.30 7.62
C THR A 60 -6.49 12.92 7.69
N HIS A 61 -7.01 13.45 6.58
CA HIS A 61 -8.35 14.04 6.51
C HIS A 61 -9.43 13.01 6.84
N LEU A 62 -9.40 11.81 6.21
CA LEU A 62 -10.41 10.79 6.42
C LEU A 62 -10.37 10.18 7.83
N ILE A 63 -9.19 10.00 8.41
CA ILE A 63 -9.05 9.57 9.81
C ILE A 63 -9.80 10.53 10.73
N ARG A 64 -9.65 11.83 10.52
CA ARG A 64 -10.26 12.87 11.36
C ARG A 64 -11.75 13.05 11.13
N THR A 65 -12.21 12.98 9.88
CA THR A 65 -13.60 13.29 9.50
C THR A 65 -14.51 12.08 9.49
N LYS A 66 -13.99 10.87 9.26
CA LYS A 66 -14.74 9.61 9.18
C LYS A 66 -14.49 8.67 10.36
N TYR A 67 -13.71 9.09 11.35
CA TYR A 67 -13.36 8.24 12.49
C TYR A 67 -12.80 6.88 12.05
N VAL A 68 -11.85 6.94 11.10
CA VAL A 68 -11.16 5.74 10.62
C VAL A 68 -10.33 5.14 11.75
N ILE A 69 -10.50 3.84 11.97
CA ILE A 69 -9.80 3.08 13.00
C ILE A 69 -8.76 2.12 12.41
N PHE A 70 -8.76 1.95 11.09
CA PHE A 70 -7.84 1.08 10.39
C PHE A 70 -7.76 1.46 8.90
N VAL A 71 -6.55 1.42 8.35
CA VAL A 71 -6.29 1.75 6.93
C VAL A 71 -5.72 0.53 6.21
N ILE A 72 -6.31 0.22 5.06
CA ILE A 72 -5.85 -0.82 4.13
C ILE A 72 -5.51 -0.14 2.81
N LEU A 73 -4.27 -0.26 2.36
CA LEU A 73 -3.87 0.14 1.02
C LEU A 73 -3.88 -1.08 0.10
N VAL A 74 -4.61 -0.98 -0.99
CA VAL A 74 -4.60 -1.99 -2.06
C VAL A 74 -4.05 -1.37 -3.34
N GLY A 75 -3.51 -2.17 -4.25
CA GLY A 75 -3.07 -1.66 -5.54
C GLY A 75 -1.91 -2.43 -6.14
N LYS A 76 -1.32 -1.82 -7.17
CA LYS A 76 -0.18 -2.35 -7.90
C LYS A 76 1.14 -1.88 -7.32
N ALA A 77 2.17 -2.68 -7.55
CA ALA A 77 3.53 -2.31 -7.21
C ALA A 77 4.52 -2.93 -8.19
N LYS A 78 5.73 -2.41 -8.19
CA LYS A 78 6.86 -2.95 -8.95
C LYS A 78 7.84 -3.66 -8.03
N THR A 79 8.61 -4.59 -8.57
CA THR A 79 9.78 -5.17 -7.90
C THR A 79 11.02 -5.01 -8.77
N TYR A 80 12.19 -5.15 -8.19
CA TYR A 80 13.45 -5.21 -8.94
C TYR A 80 14.06 -6.62 -8.90
N PHE A 81 13.75 -7.40 -7.88
CA PHE A 81 14.33 -8.70 -7.60
C PHE A 81 13.57 -9.83 -8.30
N ASP A 82 14.24 -10.98 -8.49
CA ASP A 82 13.68 -12.16 -9.16
C ASP A 82 12.82 -13.05 -8.26
N ASP A 83 12.77 -12.75 -6.98
CA ASP A 83 12.01 -13.47 -5.96
C ASP A 83 10.48 -13.24 -6.05
N LEU A 84 10.08 -12.14 -6.68
CA LEU A 84 8.68 -11.80 -6.92
C LEU A 84 8.34 -11.82 -8.41
N LYS A 85 7.14 -12.31 -8.72
CA LYS A 85 6.60 -12.45 -10.09
C LYS A 85 5.33 -11.63 -10.26
N VAL A 86 5.01 -11.28 -11.50
CA VAL A 86 3.74 -10.65 -11.86
C VAL A 86 2.56 -11.48 -11.34
N GLY A 87 1.63 -10.82 -10.66
CA GLY A 87 0.48 -11.44 -10.02
C GLY A 87 0.73 -11.91 -8.59
N ASP A 88 1.96 -11.87 -8.08
CA ASP A 88 2.21 -12.16 -6.66
C ASP A 88 1.57 -11.10 -5.78
N ILE A 89 0.93 -11.57 -4.70
CA ILE A 89 0.29 -10.73 -3.69
C ILE A 89 1.27 -10.61 -2.53
N VAL A 90 1.65 -9.38 -2.20
CA VAL A 90 2.60 -9.08 -1.15
C VAL A 90 1.93 -8.26 -0.05
N ILE A 91 2.05 -8.71 1.19
CA ILE A 91 1.57 -8.03 2.40
C ILE A 91 2.75 -7.27 3.01
N SER A 92 2.55 -6.01 3.39
CA SER A 92 3.61 -5.20 3.98
C SER A 92 4.04 -5.73 5.35
N ASN A 93 5.34 -5.94 5.53
CA ASN A 93 5.98 -6.02 6.84
C ASN A 93 6.39 -4.63 7.33
N SER A 94 6.89 -3.84 6.41
CA SER A 94 7.43 -2.51 6.69
C SER A 94 7.29 -1.60 5.49
N ILE A 95 7.27 -0.30 5.75
CA ILE A 95 7.22 0.75 4.73
C ILE A 95 8.33 1.75 5.04
N THR A 96 9.17 2.05 4.05
CA THR A 96 10.26 3.03 4.15
C THR A 96 10.13 4.06 3.03
N LEU A 97 10.45 5.33 3.31
CA LEU A 97 10.43 6.38 2.29
C LEU A 97 11.70 6.28 1.44
N GLY A 98 11.52 6.11 0.12
CA GLY A 98 12.64 5.89 -0.80
C GLY A 98 13.28 7.16 -1.34
N ASP A 99 12.68 8.33 -1.17
CA ASP A 99 13.11 9.60 -1.75
C ASP A 99 13.33 10.72 -0.72
N VAL A 100 13.57 10.35 0.53
CA VAL A 100 13.83 11.26 1.64
C VAL A 100 15.28 11.15 2.08
N ASP A 101 15.99 12.27 2.09
CA ASP A 101 17.38 12.35 2.54
C ASP A 101 17.61 13.59 3.43
N PHE A 102 17.82 13.37 4.71
CA PHE A 102 18.22 14.37 5.71
C PHE A 102 19.57 14.01 6.36
N THR A 103 20.36 13.14 5.72
CA THR A 103 21.63 12.66 6.28
C THR A 103 22.68 13.75 6.48
N SER A 104 22.66 14.79 5.62
CA SER A 104 23.61 15.90 5.68
C SER A 104 23.34 16.92 6.81
N GLU A 105 22.09 17.03 7.26
CA GLU A 105 21.69 18.07 8.22
C GLU A 105 21.42 17.51 9.63
N THR A 106 21.18 16.24 9.72
CA THR A 106 20.79 15.56 10.96
C THR A 106 21.46 14.22 11.09
N LYS A 107 21.31 13.58 12.27
CA LYS A 107 21.75 12.18 12.46
C LYS A 107 20.74 11.17 11.87
N CYS A 108 19.89 11.61 10.95
CA CYS A 108 18.94 10.74 10.29
C CYS A 108 19.63 9.77 9.32
N LYS A 109 19.05 8.62 9.15
CA LYS A 109 19.41 7.69 8.10
C LYS A 109 18.70 8.06 6.80
N LEU A 110 19.18 7.58 5.65
CA LEU A 110 18.48 7.70 4.40
C LEU A 110 17.05 7.11 4.53
N GLY A 111 16.05 7.77 3.98
CA GLY A 111 14.63 7.38 4.14
C GLY A 111 13.97 7.84 5.45
N GLN A 112 14.71 8.50 6.33
CA GLN A 112 14.20 8.98 7.61
C GLN A 112 13.89 10.47 7.60
N ILE A 113 12.66 10.83 7.97
CA ILE A 113 12.29 12.21 8.31
C ILE A 113 12.69 12.46 9.77
N PRO A 114 13.27 13.63 10.13
CA PRO A 114 13.54 13.98 11.51
C PRO A 114 12.31 13.78 12.41
N SER A 115 12.50 13.17 13.57
CA SER A 115 11.45 12.82 14.54
C SER A 115 10.53 11.67 14.14
N PHE A 116 10.73 11.04 12.99
CA PHE A 116 10.01 9.83 12.58
C PHE A 116 10.92 8.60 12.60
N PRO A 117 10.34 7.39 12.68
CA PRO A 117 11.13 6.19 12.43
C PRO A 117 11.61 6.16 10.99
N GLN A 118 12.76 5.52 10.72
CA GLN A 118 13.21 5.28 9.35
C GLN A 118 12.24 4.36 8.61
N THR A 119 11.70 3.38 9.34
CA THR A 119 10.83 2.34 8.80
C THR A 119 9.57 2.23 9.65
N PHE A 120 8.41 2.31 9.00
CA PHE A 120 7.11 2.13 9.61
C PHE A 120 6.76 0.64 9.57
N LEU A 121 6.64 0.02 10.73
CA LEU A 121 6.35 -1.41 10.83
C LEU A 121 4.83 -1.65 10.80
N THR A 122 4.38 -2.64 10.02
CA THR A 122 3.04 -3.17 10.12
C THR A 122 2.89 -3.90 11.45
N GLN A 123 1.78 -3.70 12.15
CA GLN A 123 1.52 -4.40 13.42
C GLN A 123 1.45 -5.91 13.17
N THR A 124 2.23 -6.67 13.92
CA THR A 124 2.39 -8.13 13.73
C THR A 124 1.06 -8.88 13.74
N HIS A 125 0.16 -8.53 14.67
CA HIS A 125 -1.15 -9.17 14.77
C HIS A 125 -2.01 -8.96 13.51
N LEU A 126 -2.02 -7.74 12.98
CA LEU A 126 -2.73 -7.43 11.73
C LEU A 126 -2.12 -8.17 10.54
N ALA A 127 -0.80 -8.15 10.41
CA ALA A 127 -0.11 -8.88 9.36
C ALA A 127 -0.45 -10.39 9.40
N GLN A 128 -0.59 -10.98 10.57
CA GLN A 128 -0.98 -12.38 10.73
C GLN A 128 -2.43 -12.64 10.29
N ILE A 129 -3.39 -11.78 10.65
CA ILE A 129 -4.80 -11.94 10.24
C ILE A 129 -4.91 -11.91 8.71
N PHE A 130 -4.30 -10.92 8.06
CA PHE A 130 -4.35 -10.80 6.61
C PHE A 130 -3.57 -11.91 5.90
N ASP A 131 -2.42 -12.32 6.45
CA ASP A 131 -1.65 -13.47 5.96
C ASP A 131 -2.53 -14.74 5.94
N GLN A 132 -3.15 -15.07 7.05
CA GLN A 132 -4.01 -16.26 7.15
C GLN A 132 -5.21 -16.19 6.19
N SER A 133 -5.85 -15.04 6.07
CA SER A 133 -7.02 -14.86 5.23
C SER A 133 -6.67 -14.94 3.74
N ILE A 134 -5.59 -14.28 3.32
CA ILE A 134 -5.12 -14.31 1.93
C ILE A 134 -4.56 -15.69 1.58
N SER A 135 -3.76 -16.29 2.45
CA SER A 135 -3.22 -17.64 2.25
C SER A 135 -4.33 -18.68 2.06
N LYS A 136 -5.44 -18.54 2.81
CA LYS A 136 -6.61 -19.40 2.67
C LYS A 136 -7.27 -19.27 1.29
N VAL A 137 -7.34 -18.06 0.73
CA VAL A 137 -7.88 -17.82 -0.62
C VAL A 137 -6.94 -18.36 -1.69
N LEU A 138 -5.63 -18.15 -1.51
CA LEU A 138 -4.60 -18.56 -2.48
C LEU A 138 -4.27 -20.06 -2.45
N TYR A 139 -4.68 -20.78 -1.40
CA TYR A 139 -4.23 -22.16 -1.11
C TYR A 139 -2.69 -22.29 -1.04
N ARG A 140 -1.99 -21.21 -0.68
CA ARG A 140 -0.54 -21.13 -0.45
C ARG A 140 -0.25 -20.02 0.54
N GLU A 141 0.95 -20.01 1.12
CA GLU A 141 1.37 -18.92 2.02
C GLU A 141 1.38 -17.57 1.27
N ALA A 142 0.87 -16.53 1.91
CA ALA A 142 0.99 -15.18 1.39
C ALA A 142 2.42 -14.68 1.53
N ILE A 143 2.85 -13.85 0.59
CA ILE A 143 4.21 -13.30 0.60
C ILE A 143 4.21 -12.06 1.48
N LYS A 144 5.21 -11.95 2.35
CA LYS A 144 5.48 -10.74 3.14
C LYS A 144 6.65 -9.99 2.54
N GLY A 145 6.53 -8.67 2.41
CA GLY A 145 7.55 -7.86 1.78
C GLY A 145 7.81 -6.52 2.47
N ASN A 146 8.95 -5.94 2.16
CA ASN A 146 9.36 -4.62 2.61
C ASN A 146 9.09 -3.60 1.51
N TYR A 147 8.34 -2.56 1.84
CA TYR A 147 7.91 -1.56 0.88
C TYR A 147 8.85 -0.35 0.90
N ILE A 148 9.20 0.08 -0.29
CA ILE A 148 9.92 1.33 -0.51
C ILE A 148 9.02 2.23 -1.31
N SER A 149 8.52 3.26 -0.66
CA SER A 149 7.59 4.20 -1.25
C SER A 149 8.31 5.46 -1.70
N THR A 150 8.12 5.83 -2.96
CA THR A 150 8.73 7.02 -3.57
C THR A 150 7.64 7.94 -4.11
N SER A 151 7.89 9.26 -4.10
CA SER A 151 6.93 10.25 -4.64
C SER A 151 6.91 10.29 -6.18
N ARG A 152 7.72 9.47 -6.82
CA ARG A 152 7.76 9.28 -8.27
C ARG A 152 7.70 7.81 -8.62
N GLU A 153 7.11 7.49 -9.75
CA GLU A 153 7.14 6.13 -10.28
C GLU A 153 8.57 5.76 -10.72
N LEU A 154 9.00 4.53 -10.40
CA LEU A 154 10.31 4.02 -10.79
C LEU A 154 10.19 3.30 -12.14
N ASP A 155 10.68 3.96 -13.21
CA ASP A 155 10.62 3.46 -14.58
C ASP A 155 11.96 2.95 -15.10
N ASN A 156 13.04 3.19 -14.35
CA ASN A 156 14.40 2.90 -14.77
C ASN A 156 15.21 2.35 -13.59
N VAL A 157 16.02 1.34 -13.86
CA VAL A 157 16.94 0.71 -12.89
C VAL A 157 17.94 1.72 -12.29
N ASP A 158 18.36 2.73 -13.07
CA ASP A 158 19.26 3.78 -12.55
C ASP A 158 18.65 4.59 -11.41
N GLN A 159 17.32 4.69 -11.36
CA GLN A 159 16.61 5.35 -10.28
C GLN A 159 16.66 4.59 -8.95
N ILE A 160 17.02 3.31 -8.98
CA ILE A 160 17.17 2.47 -7.79
C ILE A 160 18.60 2.49 -7.27
N LYS A 161 19.59 2.89 -8.10
CA LYS A 161 21.01 2.83 -7.72
C LYS A 161 21.35 3.60 -6.43
N TYR A 162 20.66 4.71 -6.18
CA TYR A 162 20.86 5.46 -4.95
C TYR A 162 20.30 4.74 -3.71
N LEU A 163 19.36 3.82 -3.91
CA LEU A 163 18.78 2.98 -2.87
C LEU A 163 19.68 1.77 -2.54
N ASN A 164 20.76 1.58 -3.31
CA ASN A 164 21.73 0.50 -3.16
C ASN A 164 22.90 0.86 -2.22
N SER A 165 22.80 1.94 -1.45
CA SER A 165 23.81 2.21 -0.42
C SER A 165 23.66 1.24 0.75
N ASP A 166 24.77 0.89 1.40
CA ASP A 166 24.83 0.03 2.59
C ASP A 166 23.89 0.50 3.72
N ASP A 167 23.50 1.75 3.69
CA ASP A 167 22.64 2.40 4.69
C ASP A 167 21.14 2.21 4.44
N PHE A 168 20.71 1.74 3.25
CA PHE A 168 19.30 1.83 2.91
C PHE A 168 18.61 0.48 2.66
N VAL A 169 18.81 -0.22 1.60
CA VAL A 169 17.83 -1.20 1.14
C VAL A 169 18.35 -2.60 0.93
N LEU A 170 19.58 -2.75 0.57
CA LEU A 170 20.11 -4.08 0.27
C LEU A 170 20.38 -4.90 1.51
N GLY A 171 20.42 -4.27 2.67
CA GLY A 171 20.25 -4.97 3.94
C GLY A 171 18.80 -5.38 4.22
N MET A 172 17.81 -4.86 3.47
CA MET A 172 16.42 -5.31 3.49
C MET A 172 16.28 -6.49 2.54
N GLN A 173 16.43 -7.64 3.10
CA GLN A 173 16.37 -8.95 2.49
C GLN A 173 15.04 -9.17 1.78
N ASN A 174 15.05 -9.87 0.65
CA ASN A 174 13.93 -10.53 -0.03
C ASN A 174 12.56 -9.80 -0.10
N ASN A 175 11.87 -9.95 -1.19
CA ASN A 175 10.50 -9.45 -1.39
C ASN A 175 10.38 -7.92 -1.24
N VAL A 176 11.28 -7.17 -1.90
CA VAL A 176 11.21 -5.70 -1.91
C VAL A 176 10.21 -5.22 -2.97
N VAL A 177 9.33 -4.35 -2.53
CA VAL A 177 8.22 -3.80 -3.31
C VAL A 177 8.33 -2.30 -3.40
N PHE A 178 8.13 -1.75 -4.61
CA PHE A 178 8.16 -0.31 -4.86
C PHE A 178 6.76 0.21 -5.20
N ASP A 179 6.32 1.23 -4.49
CA ASP A 179 5.07 1.94 -4.76
C ASP A 179 5.22 3.46 -4.62
N THR A 180 4.13 4.20 -4.76
CA THR A 180 4.16 5.67 -4.73
C THR A 180 3.27 6.31 -3.67
N GLU A 181 2.54 5.52 -2.89
CA GLU A 181 1.51 6.04 -1.99
C GLU A 181 1.58 5.50 -0.55
N SER A 182 2.23 4.36 -0.32
CA SER A 182 2.21 3.74 1.02
C SER A 182 3.00 4.56 2.06
N GLY A 183 4.06 5.25 1.65
CA GLY A 183 4.85 6.09 2.55
C GLY A 183 4.06 7.26 3.14
N GLY A 184 3.25 7.92 2.32
CA GLY A 184 2.39 9.00 2.78
C GLY A 184 1.30 8.52 3.75
N ALA A 185 0.68 7.38 3.45
CA ALA A 185 -0.28 6.75 4.36
C ALA A 185 0.38 6.33 5.68
N ALA A 186 1.61 5.81 5.63
CA ALA A 186 2.36 5.42 6.82
C ALA A 186 2.68 6.62 7.73
N ILE A 187 3.07 7.77 7.16
CA ILE A 187 3.24 9.02 7.92
C ILE A 187 1.94 9.43 8.59
N ALA A 188 0.83 9.48 7.84
CA ALA A 188 -0.47 9.87 8.37
C ALA A 188 -0.93 8.95 9.51
N CYS A 189 -0.80 7.64 9.33
CA CYS A 189 -1.17 6.64 10.31
C CYS A 189 -0.27 6.68 11.56
N ASN A 190 1.03 6.92 11.39
CA ASN A 190 1.96 7.08 12.50
C ASN A 190 1.63 8.31 13.37
N ILE A 191 1.32 9.46 12.74
CA ILE A 191 0.94 10.69 13.48
C ILE A 191 -0.37 10.52 14.23
N THR A 192 -1.30 9.75 13.69
CA THR A 192 -2.66 9.61 14.23
C THR A 192 -2.86 8.35 15.07
N ASP A 193 -1.82 7.53 15.21
CA ASP A 193 -1.84 6.23 15.91
C ASP A 193 -2.93 5.27 15.36
N VAL A 194 -3.15 5.30 14.06
CA VAL A 194 -4.09 4.43 13.36
C VAL A 194 -3.33 3.31 12.66
N PRO A 195 -3.69 2.03 12.84
CA PRO A 195 -3.04 0.92 12.17
C PRO A 195 -3.14 1.00 10.66
N LEU A 196 -2.08 0.58 9.96
CA LEU A 196 -1.98 0.50 8.52
C LEU A 196 -1.49 -0.88 8.07
N ILE A 197 -2.07 -1.37 6.99
CA ILE A 197 -1.52 -2.48 6.21
C ILE A 197 -1.57 -2.13 4.72
N ALA A 198 -0.51 -2.45 3.98
CA ALA A 198 -0.51 -2.37 2.52
C ALA A 198 -0.48 -3.79 1.93
N ILE A 199 -1.30 -4.03 0.91
CA ILE A 199 -1.41 -5.29 0.19
C ILE A 199 -1.36 -4.98 -1.29
N LYS A 200 -0.25 -5.34 -1.94
CA LYS A 200 0.01 -4.98 -3.33
C LYS A 200 0.15 -6.22 -4.20
N VAL A 201 -0.26 -6.07 -5.46
CA VAL A 201 -0.04 -7.05 -6.52
C VAL A 201 1.12 -6.58 -7.38
N ILE A 202 2.09 -7.46 -7.63
CA ILE A 202 3.22 -7.14 -8.50
C ILE A 202 2.72 -7.06 -9.95
N GLU A 203 2.92 -5.89 -10.59
CA GLU A 203 2.52 -5.66 -11.99
C GLU A 203 3.66 -5.81 -13.00
N SER A 204 4.90 -5.50 -12.59
CA SER A 204 6.09 -5.57 -13.44
C SER A 204 7.36 -5.45 -12.62
N LYS A 205 8.50 -5.65 -13.28
CA LYS A 205 9.79 -5.21 -12.74
C LYS A 205 10.02 -3.73 -13.05
N VAL A 206 10.83 -3.09 -12.23
CA VAL A 206 11.31 -1.73 -12.51
C VAL A 206 12.11 -1.72 -13.82
N GLY A 207 11.79 -0.77 -14.69
CA GLY A 207 12.38 -0.69 -16.03
C GLY A 207 11.63 -1.50 -17.11
N GLU A 208 10.66 -2.31 -16.71
CA GLU A 208 9.81 -3.05 -17.66
C GLU A 208 8.46 -2.33 -17.82
N LYS A 209 7.94 -2.37 -19.06
CA LYS A 209 6.57 -1.92 -19.35
C LYS A 209 5.59 -3.03 -19.00
N SER A 210 4.51 -2.70 -18.32
CA SER A 210 3.42 -3.64 -18.11
C SER A 210 2.76 -4.01 -19.44
N SER A 211 2.61 -5.29 -19.70
CA SER A 211 1.90 -5.82 -20.85
C SER A 211 0.40 -5.98 -20.57
N LEU A 212 -0.40 -6.22 -21.63
CA LEU A 212 -1.81 -6.58 -21.45
C LEU A 212 -1.97 -7.87 -20.63
N GLU A 213 -1.08 -8.85 -20.83
CA GLU A 213 -1.08 -10.11 -20.08
C GLU A 213 -0.81 -9.86 -18.58
N ASN A 214 0.18 -9.01 -18.27
CA ASN A 214 0.46 -8.59 -16.90
C ASN A 214 -0.77 -7.93 -16.27
N TYR A 215 -1.40 -7.01 -16.98
CA TYR A 215 -2.61 -6.34 -16.49
C TYR A 215 -3.74 -7.33 -16.18
N LEU A 216 -4.02 -8.28 -17.07
CA LEU A 216 -5.04 -9.31 -16.85
C LEU A 216 -4.69 -10.22 -15.64
N THR A 217 -3.42 -10.53 -15.46
CA THR A 217 -2.94 -11.29 -14.29
C THR A 217 -3.18 -10.52 -13.00
N VAL A 218 -2.85 -9.24 -12.99
CA VAL A 218 -3.09 -8.34 -11.83
C VAL A 218 -4.57 -8.25 -11.49
N LEU A 219 -5.45 -8.09 -12.48
CA LEU A 219 -6.91 -8.04 -12.26
C LEU A 219 -7.45 -9.32 -11.58
N LYS A 220 -6.94 -10.50 -11.99
CA LYS A 220 -7.31 -11.76 -11.33
C LYS A 220 -6.86 -11.78 -9.87
N SER A 221 -5.63 -11.34 -9.60
CA SER A 221 -5.09 -11.27 -8.25
C SER A 221 -5.85 -10.29 -7.36
N TYR A 222 -6.43 -9.22 -7.90
CA TYR A 222 -7.29 -8.32 -7.13
C TYR A 222 -8.56 -8.97 -6.58
N ILE A 223 -9.12 -9.92 -7.31
CA ILE A 223 -10.26 -10.71 -6.81
C ILE A 223 -9.84 -11.50 -5.57
N ASP A 224 -8.67 -12.10 -5.58
CA ASP A 224 -8.16 -12.88 -4.46
C ASP A 224 -7.76 -11.98 -3.28
N VAL A 225 -7.15 -10.82 -3.53
CA VAL A 225 -6.92 -9.78 -2.53
C VAL A 225 -8.24 -9.35 -1.89
N GLY A 226 -9.24 -9.03 -2.71
CA GLY A 226 -10.56 -8.62 -2.23
C GLY A 226 -11.22 -9.66 -1.34
N LYS A 227 -11.24 -10.93 -1.76
CA LYS A 227 -11.75 -12.04 -0.95
C LYS A 227 -10.99 -12.18 0.37
N GLY A 228 -9.65 -12.16 0.31
CA GLY A 228 -8.81 -12.28 1.49
C GLY A 228 -9.05 -11.17 2.51
N ILE A 229 -9.10 -9.91 2.05
CA ILE A 229 -9.41 -8.76 2.91
C ILE A 229 -10.83 -8.88 3.49
N SER A 230 -11.82 -9.27 2.67
CA SER A 230 -13.20 -9.41 3.13
C SER A 230 -13.39 -10.50 4.19
N ILE A 231 -12.52 -11.51 4.24
CA ILE A 231 -12.49 -12.51 5.31
C ILE A 231 -11.83 -11.96 6.57
N ALA A 232 -10.86 -11.06 6.41
CA ALA A 232 -10.07 -10.50 7.51
C ALA A 232 -10.82 -9.41 8.32
N ILE A 233 -11.72 -8.69 7.68
CA ILE A 233 -12.49 -7.59 8.28
C ILE A 233 -13.87 -8.07 8.76
#